data_cc3d07f65575708db6c41aa3e5b67f09
#
_entry.id   cc3d07f65575708db6c41aa3e5b67f09
#
_cell.length_a   1.000
_cell.length_b   1.000
_cell.length_c   1.000
_cell.angle_alpha   90.00
_cell.angle_beta   90.00
_cell.angle_gamma   90.00
#
_symmetry.space_group_name_H-M   'P 1'
#
loop_
_entity.id
_entity.type
_entity.pdbx_description
1 polymer ?
#
loop_
_entity_poly.entity_id
_entity_poly.type
_entity_poly.pdbx_seq_one_letter_code
_entity_poly.pdbx_strand_id
1 'polypeptide(L)'
;LARIFPIAGVTTNPSIIAASKESIWEVLPRLQKAIGDEGILFAQTMSRDAQGMVEEAKRLRDAIPGIVVKIPVTSEGLAAIKMLKKEGITTLGTAVYSAAQGLLAALAGAKYVAPYVNRVDAQGGDGIRTVQELQALLEMHAPESMVLAASFKTPRQALDCLLAGCE
;
A
#
# COMPACT_ATOMS: atom_id res chain seq x y z
N LEU A 1 -9.14 -19.38 -2.15
CA LEU A 1 -7.92 -18.94 -2.83
C LEU A 1 -6.68 -19.26 -1.96
N ALA A 2 -6.62 -18.85 -0.70
CA ALA A 2 -5.48 -19.08 0.19
C ALA A 2 -5.06 -20.55 0.32
N ARG A 3 -6.00 -21.50 0.17
CA ARG A 3 -5.68 -22.94 0.16
C ARG A 3 -4.92 -23.40 -1.09
N ILE A 4 -5.02 -22.68 -2.19
CA ILE A 4 -4.52 -23.11 -3.51
C ILE A 4 -3.28 -22.29 -3.92
N PHE A 5 -3.30 -21.01 -3.64
CA PHE A 5 -2.25 -20.08 -4.05
C PHE A 5 -1.39 -19.64 -2.86
N PRO A 6 -0.08 -19.45 -3.04
CA PRO A 6 0.83 -18.92 -2.03
C PRO A 6 0.61 -17.41 -1.84
N ILE A 7 -0.51 -17.06 -1.19
CA ILE A 7 -0.88 -15.66 -0.96
C ILE A 7 -0.11 -15.15 0.26
N ALA A 8 0.76 -14.14 0.07
CA ALA A 8 1.48 -13.48 1.14
C ALA A 8 0.60 -12.52 1.97
N GLY A 9 -0.45 -11.98 1.36
CA GLY A 9 -1.35 -11.05 2.05
C GLY A 9 -2.53 -10.61 1.19
N VAL A 10 -3.36 -9.74 1.75
CA VAL A 10 -4.53 -9.16 1.08
C VAL A 10 -4.55 -7.65 1.24
N THR A 11 -4.71 -6.94 0.14
CA THR A 11 -4.88 -5.49 0.18
C THR A 11 -6.35 -5.11 0.00
N THR A 12 -6.80 -4.13 0.78
CA THR A 12 -8.09 -3.49 0.60
C THR A 12 -7.93 -2.04 0.14
N ASN A 13 -9.03 -1.44 -0.26
CA ASN A 13 -9.13 0.00 -0.48
C ASN A 13 -10.55 0.46 -0.21
N PRO A 14 -10.81 1.78 -0.06
CA PRO A 14 -12.15 2.29 0.26
C PRO A 14 -13.23 1.86 -0.73
N SER A 15 -12.92 1.78 -2.02
CA SER A 15 -13.89 1.39 -3.05
C SER A 15 -14.29 -0.09 -2.93
N ILE A 16 -13.34 -0.98 -2.63
CA ILE A 16 -13.62 -2.41 -2.41
C ILE A 16 -14.47 -2.59 -1.16
N ILE A 17 -14.15 -1.90 -0.06
CA ILE A 17 -14.93 -1.95 1.18
C ILE A 17 -16.33 -1.40 0.95
N ALA A 18 -16.48 -0.25 0.29
CA ALA A 18 -17.79 0.31 -0.04
C ALA A 18 -18.64 -0.63 -0.92
N ALA A 19 -18.01 -1.32 -1.87
CA ALA A 19 -18.71 -2.27 -2.74
C ALA A 19 -19.22 -3.52 -2.00
N SER A 20 -18.59 -3.91 -0.89
CA SER A 20 -19.08 -5.02 -0.05
C SER A 20 -20.37 -4.69 0.70
N LYS A 21 -20.69 -3.39 0.86
CA LYS A 21 -21.82 -2.88 1.69
C LYS A 21 -21.74 -3.32 3.16
N GLU A 22 -20.57 -3.71 3.62
CA GLU A 22 -20.31 -4.12 4.99
C GLU A 22 -19.35 -3.13 5.66
N SER A 23 -19.37 -3.11 7.00
CA SER A 23 -18.40 -2.29 7.75
C SER A 23 -16.98 -2.83 7.59
N ILE A 24 -16.01 -1.93 7.49
CA ILE A 24 -14.59 -2.31 7.49
C ILE A 24 -14.23 -3.15 8.73
N TRP A 25 -14.86 -2.87 9.86
CA TRP A 25 -14.64 -3.58 11.13
C TRP A 25 -15.17 -5.02 11.15
N GLU A 26 -16.08 -5.36 10.23
CA GLU A 26 -16.57 -6.72 10.00
C GLU A 26 -15.75 -7.44 8.92
N VAL A 27 -15.33 -6.71 7.88
CA VAL A 27 -14.59 -7.26 6.74
C VAL A 27 -13.15 -7.64 7.15
N LEU A 28 -12.42 -6.75 7.85
CA LEU A 28 -11.01 -6.99 8.16
C LEU A 28 -10.75 -8.25 8.99
N PRO A 29 -11.49 -8.55 10.09
CA PRO A 29 -11.28 -9.79 10.84
C PRO A 29 -11.56 -11.04 10.03
N ARG A 30 -12.53 -11.01 9.13
CA ARG A 30 -12.85 -12.14 8.23
C ARG A 30 -11.74 -12.36 7.21
N LEU A 31 -11.16 -11.29 6.66
CA LEU A 31 -10.00 -11.38 5.76
C LEU A 31 -8.78 -11.93 6.50
N GLN A 32 -8.48 -11.43 7.69
CA GLN A 32 -7.36 -11.92 8.51
C GLN A 32 -7.52 -13.42 8.78
N LYS A 33 -8.71 -13.86 9.19
CA LYS A 33 -9.00 -15.28 9.39
C LYS A 33 -8.82 -16.10 8.11
N ALA A 34 -9.14 -15.56 6.94
CA ALA A 34 -9.03 -16.26 5.66
C ALA A 34 -7.58 -16.42 5.18
N ILE A 35 -6.69 -15.48 5.52
CA ILE A 35 -5.27 -15.51 5.12
C ILE A 35 -4.37 -16.13 6.21
N GLY A 36 -4.90 -16.35 7.42
CA GLY A 36 -4.14 -16.88 8.57
C GLY A 36 -3.30 -15.81 9.26
N ASP A 37 -2.63 -16.20 10.33
CA ASP A 37 -1.88 -15.28 11.21
C ASP A 37 -0.61 -14.74 10.54
N GLU A 38 -0.02 -15.47 9.62
CA GLU A 38 1.18 -15.06 8.87
C GLU A 38 0.86 -14.14 7.68
N GLY A 39 -0.41 -14.05 7.27
CA GLY A 39 -0.83 -13.25 6.12
C GLY A 39 -0.87 -11.76 6.45
N ILE A 40 -0.31 -10.92 5.59
CA ILE A 40 -0.29 -9.46 5.77
C ILE A 40 -1.60 -8.86 5.27
N LEU A 41 -2.29 -8.12 6.14
CA LEU A 41 -3.51 -7.40 5.78
C LEU A 41 -3.22 -5.89 5.63
N PHE A 42 -3.81 -5.27 4.61
CA PHE A 42 -3.64 -3.85 4.31
C PHE A 42 -5.00 -3.14 4.29
N ALA A 43 -5.11 -2.02 5.00
CA ALA A 43 -6.31 -1.17 4.98
C ALA A 43 -5.94 0.32 4.93
N GLN A 44 -6.78 1.12 4.29
CA GLN A 44 -6.51 2.53 4.02
C GLN A 44 -7.26 3.46 4.97
N THR A 45 -6.58 4.54 5.41
CA THR A 45 -7.22 5.66 6.12
C THR A 45 -8.04 6.53 5.17
N MET A 46 -9.05 7.19 5.71
CA MET A 46 -10.00 8.03 4.97
C MET A 46 -9.86 9.52 5.27
N SER A 47 -9.27 9.88 6.40
CA SER A 47 -9.03 11.27 6.79
C SER A 47 -8.15 12.00 5.78
N ARG A 48 -8.30 13.31 5.71
CA ARG A 48 -7.57 14.15 4.75
C ARG A 48 -6.37 14.87 5.34
N ASP A 49 -6.32 14.99 6.66
CA ASP A 49 -5.24 15.61 7.41
C ASP A 49 -4.40 14.56 8.14
N ALA A 50 -3.16 14.92 8.46
CA ALA A 50 -2.19 14.00 9.04
C ALA A 50 -2.64 13.43 10.39
N GLN A 51 -3.21 14.27 11.24
CA GLN A 51 -3.63 13.84 12.58
C GLN A 51 -4.77 12.83 12.52
N GLY A 52 -5.78 13.09 11.70
CA GLY A 52 -6.89 12.16 11.48
C GLY A 52 -6.42 10.83 10.88
N MET A 53 -5.46 10.84 9.93
CA MET A 53 -4.86 9.61 9.40
C MET A 53 -4.14 8.81 10.49
N VAL A 54 -3.44 9.48 11.40
CA VAL A 54 -2.75 8.82 12.53
C VAL A 54 -3.74 8.18 13.50
N GLU A 55 -4.83 8.88 13.83
CA GLU A 55 -5.87 8.34 14.72
C GLU A 55 -6.59 7.13 14.12
N GLU A 56 -6.89 7.18 12.82
CA GLU A 56 -7.47 6.03 12.10
C GLU A 56 -6.48 4.86 12.04
N ALA A 57 -5.20 5.12 11.80
CA ALA A 57 -4.16 4.10 11.76
C ALA A 57 -4.03 3.37 13.10
N LYS A 58 -4.08 4.10 14.22
CA LYS A 58 -4.09 3.51 15.57
C LYS A 58 -5.29 2.60 15.79
N ARG A 59 -6.48 3.05 15.40
CA ARG A 59 -7.70 2.22 15.50
C ARG A 59 -7.60 0.95 14.67
N LEU A 60 -7.04 1.04 13.45
CA LEU A 60 -6.82 -0.13 12.59
C LEU A 60 -5.84 -1.12 13.24
N ARG A 61 -4.69 -0.64 13.75
CA ARG A 61 -3.69 -1.45 14.46
C ARG A 61 -4.28 -2.13 15.72
N ASP A 62 -5.09 -1.40 16.49
CA ASP A 62 -5.69 -1.92 17.73
C ASP A 62 -6.74 -3.01 17.44
N ALA A 63 -7.44 -2.89 16.30
CA ALA A 63 -8.41 -3.90 15.85
C ALA A 63 -7.75 -5.12 15.21
N ILE A 64 -6.67 -4.92 14.45
CA ILE A 64 -5.95 -5.99 13.74
C ILE A 64 -4.43 -5.80 13.98
N PRO A 65 -3.87 -6.47 14.99
CA PRO A 65 -2.43 -6.44 15.24
C PRO A 65 -1.62 -6.86 14.00
N GLY A 66 -0.61 -6.09 13.65
CA GLY A 66 0.24 -6.36 12.47
C GLY A 66 -0.30 -5.83 11.14
N ILE A 67 -1.48 -5.18 11.12
CA ILE A 67 -1.99 -4.57 9.89
C ILE A 67 -1.04 -3.52 9.32
N VAL A 68 -0.89 -3.49 8.01
CA VAL A 68 -0.18 -2.42 7.30
C VAL A 68 -1.18 -1.34 6.90
N VAL A 69 -0.95 -0.12 7.37
CA VAL A 69 -1.87 1.00 7.13
C VAL A 69 -1.50 1.71 5.83
N LYS A 70 -2.45 1.79 4.91
CA LYS A 70 -2.27 2.49 3.63
C LYS A 70 -2.58 3.96 3.80
N ILE A 71 -1.62 4.80 3.42
CA ILE A 71 -1.70 6.26 3.52
C ILE A 71 -1.54 6.86 2.11
N PRO A 72 -2.49 7.65 1.61
CA PRO A 72 -2.33 8.36 0.34
C PRO A 72 -1.12 9.30 0.37
N VAL A 73 -0.26 9.25 -0.65
CA VAL A 73 0.98 10.06 -0.70
C VAL A 73 0.64 11.48 -1.15
N THR A 74 0.13 12.26 -0.21
CA THR A 74 -0.09 13.71 -0.26
C THR A 74 0.86 14.39 0.73
N SER A 75 0.89 15.72 0.81
CA SER A 75 1.64 16.45 1.85
C SER A 75 1.25 15.99 3.26
N GLU A 76 -0.05 15.91 3.55
CA GLU A 76 -0.57 15.43 4.83
C GLU A 76 -0.27 13.94 5.05
N GLY A 77 -0.36 13.13 3.99
CA GLY A 77 0.00 11.71 4.05
C GLY A 77 1.48 11.48 4.37
N LEU A 78 2.39 12.26 3.78
CA LEU A 78 3.83 12.20 4.11
C LEU A 78 4.08 12.59 5.58
N ALA A 79 3.38 13.60 6.08
CA ALA A 79 3.44 13.97 7.51
C ALA A 79 2.92 12.83 8.40
N ALA A 80 1.78 12.22 8.04
CA ALA A 80 1.22 11.08 8.76
C ALA A 80 2.18 9.88 8.78
N ILE A 81 2.79 9.51 7.64
CA ILE A 81 3.78 8.42 7.55
C ILE A 81 4.95 8.67 8.51
N LYS A 82 5.49 9.90 8.56
CA LYS A 82 6.57 10.26 9.49
C LYS A 82 6.17 10.13 10.96
N MET A 83 4.93 10.48 11.31
CA MET A 83 4.40 10.33 12.66
C MET A 83 4.23 8.85 13.01
N LEU A 84 3.61 8.07 12.13
CA LEU A 84 3.35 6.64 12.30
C LEU A 84 4.63 5.81 12.41
N LYS A 85 5.68 6.16 11.66
CA LYS A 85 7.01 5.55 11.79
C LYS A 85 7.55 5.64 13.22
N LYS A 86 7.41 6.80 13.87
CA LYS A 86 7.86 7.02 15.26
C LYS A 86 7.09 6.17 16.27
N GLU A 87 5.87 5.79 15.94
CA GLU A 87 4.99 4.95 16.76
C GLU A 87 5.09 3.45 16.41
N GLY A 88 6.00 3.07 15.51
CA GLY A 88 6.19 1.68 15.09
C GLY A 88 5.04 1.10 14.27
N ILE A 89 4.18 1.94 13.70
CA ILE A 89 3.08 1.50 12.83
C ILE A 89 3.58 1.40 11.39
N THR A 90 3.52 0.20 10.83
CA THR A 90 3.95 -0.07 9.45
C THR A 90 2.97 0.56 8.46
N THR A 91 3.51 1.30 7.49
CA THR A 91 2.70 1.98 6.47
C THR A 91 3.03 1.57 5.05
N LEU A 92 2.03 1.72 4.17
CA LEU A 92 2.16 1.65 2.72
C LEU A 92 1.75 3.00 2.14
N GLY A 93 2.66 3.67 1.42
CA GLY A 93 2.33 4.86 0.63
C GLY A 93 1.53 4.47 -0.62
N THR A 94 0.28 4.89 -0.71
CA THR A 94 -0.62 4.58 -1.84
C THR A 94 -0.95 5.82 -2.68
N ALA A 95 -1.65 5.62 -3.80
CA ALA A 95 -1.95 6.67 -4.79
C ALA A 95 -0.67 7.33 -5.33
N VAL A 96 0.31 6.51 -5.68
CA VAL A 96 1.58 6.95 -6.25
C VAL A 96 1.51 6.90 -7.77
N TYR A 97 1.86 8.02 -8.41
CA TYR A 97 1.80 8.21 -9.86
C TYR A 97 3.15 8.54 -10.50
N SER A 98 4.22 8.68 -9.69
CA SER A 98 5.58 8.89 -10.17
C SER A 98 6.61 8.26 -9.23
N ALA A 99 7.78 7.93 -9.75
CA ALA A 99 8.88 7.38 -8.96
C ALA A 99 9.34 8.35 -7.87
N ALA A 100 9.42 9.66 -8.18
CA ALA A 100 9.80 10.69 -7.21
C ALA A 100 8.80 10.77 -6.02
N GLN A 101 7.48 10.70 -6.31
CA GLN A 101 6.46 10.68 -5.26
C GLN A 101 6.62 9.42 -4.38
N GLY A 102 6.89 8.27 -4.97
CA GLY A 102 7.13 7.03 -4.26
C GLY A 102 8.36 7.08 -3.36
N LEU A 103 9.46 7.63 -3.87
CA LEU A 103 10.67 7.84 -3.07
C LEU A 103 10.43 8.74 -1.85
N LEU A 104 9.66 9.81 -1.99
CA LEU A 104 9.31 10.67 -0.85
C LEU A 104 8.54 9.90 0.24
N ALA A 105 7.63 9.00 -0.15
CA ALA A 105 6.92 8.14 0.81
C ALA A 105 7.88 7.20 1.55
N ALA A 106 8.80 6.58 0.85
CA ALA A 106 9.83 5.71 1.44
C ALA A 106 10.74 6.48 2.40
N LEU A 107 11.25 7.64 1.99
CA LEU A 107 12.08 8.51 2.84
C LEU A 107 11.31 9.05 4.06
N ALA A 108 9.99 9.25 3.95
CA ALA A 108 9.14 9.55 5.10
C ALA A 108 9.00 8.38 6.08
N GLY A 109 9.27 7.15 5.63
CA GLY A 109 9.30 5.93 6.44
C GLY A 109 8.26 4.89 6.09
N ALA A 110 7.63 4.96 4.94
CA ALA A 110 6.76 3.90 4.45
C ALA A 110 7.57 2.62 4.18
N LYS A 111 7.11 1.48 4.70
CA LYS A 111 7.72 0.17 4.42
C LYS A 111 7.39 -0.29 3.00
N TYR A 112 6.18 0.01 2.53
CA TYR A 112 5.74 -0.35 1.19
C TYR A 112 5.32 0.91 0.43
N VAL A 113 5.51 0.88 -0.90
CA VAL A 113 5.09 1.95 -1.81
C VAL A 113 4.33 1.36 -2.98
N ALA A 114 3.11 1.85 -3.24
CA ALA A 114 2.22 1.29 -4.25
C ALA A 114 2.01 2.24 -5.44
N PRO A 115 2.86 2.17 -6.48
CA PRO A 115 2.62 2.85 -7.74
C PRO A 115 1.41 2.24 -8.47
N TYR A 116 0.60 3.11 -9.09
CA TYR A 116 -0.63 2.73 -9.80
C TYR A 116 -0.36 2.53 -11.29
N VAL A 117 0.04 1.33 -11.68
CA VAL A 117 0.50 1.00 -13.05
C VAL A 117 -0.53 1.41 -14.12
N ASN A 118 -1.71 0.79 -14.10
CA ASN A 118 -2.72 1.08 -15.12
C ASN A 118 -3.25 2.52 -15.09
N ARG A 119 -3.26 3.18 -13.93
CA ARG A 119 -3.71 4.58 -13.86
C ARG A 119 -2.70 5.54 -14.45
N VAL A 120 -1.41 5.25 -14.33
CA VAL A 120 -0.35 6.00 -15.01
C VAL A 120 -0.47 5.82 -16.52
N ASP A 121 -0.66 4.57 -17.00
CA ASP A 121 -0.87 4.27 -18.41
C ASP A 121 -2.10 5.01 -18.97
N ALA A 122 -3.22 5.00 -18.23
CA ALA A 122 -4.46 5.66 -18.63
C ALA A 122 -4.35 7.20 -18.70
N GLN A 123 -3.33 7.79 -18.09
CA GLN A 123 -3.02 9.22 -18.16
C GLN A 123 -1.95 9.53 -19.22
N GLY A 124 -1.58 8.56 -20.05
CA GLY A 124 -0.57 8.73 -21.10
C GLY A 124 0.87 8.61 -20.61
N GLY A 125 1.08 8.11 -19.39
CA GLY A 125 2.40 7.79 -18.86
C GLY A 125 2.81 6.34 -19.17
N ASP A 126 3.88 5.88 -18.51
CA ASP A 126 4.38 4.52 -18.57
C ASP A 126 4.47 3.95 -17.14
N GLY A 127 3.48 3.14 -16.76
CA GLY A 127 3.36 2.59 -15.40
C GLY A 127 4.47 1.61 -15.08
N ILE A 128 4.89 0.78 -16.03
CA ILE A 128 6.00 -0.19 -15.83
C ILE A 128 7.32 0.54 -15.66
N ARG A 129 7.60 1.53 -16.50
CA ARG A 129 8.79 2.37 -16.34
C ARG A 129 8.81 3.10 -14.99
N THR A 130 7.66 3.63 -14.54
CA THR A 130 7.52 4.25 -13.20
C THR A 130 7.90 3.27 -12.09
N VAL A 131 7.49 2.01 -12.21
CA VAL A 131 7.86 0.95 -11.25
C VAL A 131 9.36 0.67 -11.28
N GLN A 132 9.97 0.51 -12.47
CA GLN A 132 11.40 0.27 -12.62
C GLN A 132 12.24 1.42 -12.04
N GLU A 133 11.88 2.65 -12.33
CA GLU A 133 12.54 3.84 -11.80
C GLU A 133 12.41 3.92 -10.27
N LEU A 134 11.22 3.62 -9.73
CA LEU A 134 11.00 3.60 -8.28
C LEU A 134 11.82 2.49 -7.62
N GLN A 135 11.83 1.28 -8.17
CA GLN A 135 12.62 0.16 -7.64
C GLN A 135 14.10 0.54 -7.55
N ALA A 136 14.68 1.08 -8.62
CA ALA A 136 16.07 1.53 -8.65
C ALA A 136 16.34 2.65 -7.60
N LEU A 137 15.41 3.59 -7.44
CA LEU A 137 15.55 4.66 -6.45
C LEU A 137 15.48 4.11 -5.01
N LEU A 138 14.59 3.14 -4.73
CA LEU A 138 14.51 2.53 -3.41
C LEU A 138 15.77 1.74 -3.07
N GLU A 139 16.30 0.97 -3.99
CA GLU A 139 17.54 0.21 -3.79
C GLU A 139 18.73 1.13 -3.42
N MET A 140 18.81 2.31 -4.02
CA MET A 140 19.88 3.27 -3.77
C MET A 140 19.70 4.14 -2.53
N HIS A 141 18.46 4.53 -2.22
CA HIS A 141 18.19 5.60 -1.26
C HIS A 141 17.30 5.20 -0.08
N ALA A 142 16.57 4.11 -0.19
CA ALA A 142 15.65 3.63 0.84
C ALA A 142 15.51 2.09 0.82
N PRO A 143 16.63 1.34 0.99
CA PRO A 143 16.64 -0.12 0.79
C PRO A 143 15.76 -0.89 1.79
N GLU A 144 15.29 -0.26 2.85
CA GLU A 144 14.33 -0.83 3.80
C GLU A 144 12.88 -0.80 3.28
N SER A 145 12.62 -0.08 2.18
CA SER A 145 11.29 0.05 1.58
C SER A 145 11.17 -0.85 0.35
N MET A 146 9.95 -1.30 0.06
CA MET A 146 9.63 -2.25 -1.01
C MET A 146 8.56 -1.69 -1.93
N VAL A 147 8.66 -1.97 -3.23
CA VAL A 147 7.60 -1.63 -4.18
C VAL A 147 6.54 -2.72 -4.15
N LEU A 148 5.32 -2.34 -3.81
CA LEU A 148 4.12 -3.17 -3.90
C LEU A 148 3.19 -2.58 -4.96
N ALA A 149 3.46 -2.85 -6.23
CA ALA A 149 2.73 -2.26 -7.35
C ALA A 149 1.25 -2.63 -7.35
N ALA A 150 0.40 -1.71 -7.81
CA ALA A 150 -1.04 -1.86 -7.77
C ALA A 150 -1.73 -1.34 -9.03
N SER A 151 -3.06 -1.56 -9.13
CA SER A 151 -3.86 -1.06 -10.25
C SER A 151 -3.50 -1.74 -11.58
N PHE A 152 -3.73 -3.04 -11.65
CA PHE A 152 -3.54 -3.82 -12.89
C PHE A 152 -4.86 -3.99 -13.65
N LYS A 153 -4.78 -4.07 -14.98
CA LYS A 153 -5.89 -4.42 -15.87
C LYS A 153 -5.61 -5.70 -16.67
N THR A 154 -4.34 -6.07 -16.78
CA THR A 154 -3.92 -7.27 -17.49
C THR A 154 -2.94 -8.08 -16.64
N PRO A 155 -2.91 -9.42 -16.78
CA PRO A 155 -1.88 -10.25 -16.15
C PRO A 155 -0.45 -9.85 -16.59
N ARG A 156 -0.32 -9.32 -17.81
CA ARG A 156 0.98 -8.88 -18.33
C ARG A 156 1.56 -7.74 -17.50
N GLN A 157 0.75 -6.72 -17.14
CA GLN A 157 1.21 -5.64 -16.27
C GLN A 157 1.74 -6.16 -14.93
N ALA A 158 1.06 -7.14 -14.32
CA ALA A 158 1.53 -7.74 -13.06
C ALA A 158 2.86 -8.49 -13.25
N LEU A 159 2.98 -9.28 -14.33
CA LEU A 159 4.22 -10.00 -14.63
C LEU A 159 5.39 -9.03 -14.89
N ASP A 160 5.17 -7.95 -15.63
CA ASP A 160 6.20 -6.96 -15.90
C ASP A 160 6.68 -6.26 -14.62
N CYS A 161 5.78 -6.03 -13.65
CA CYS A 161 6.16 -5.52 -12.33
C CYS A 161 7.03 -6.51 -11.54
N LEU A 162 6.69 -7.79 -11.54
CA LEU A 162 7.52 -8.84 -10.92
C LEU A 162 8.90 -8.91 -11.58
N LEU A 163 8.97 -8.80 -12.91
CA LEU A 163 10.26 -8.75 -13.65
C LEU A 163 11.06 -7.47 -13.34
N ALA A 164 10.41 -6.41 -12.90
CA ALA A 164 11.04 -5.17 -12.43
C ALA A 164 11.52 -5.25 -10.97
N GLY A 165 11.34 -6.38 -10.29
CA GLY A 165 11.78 -6.59 -8.91
C GLY A 165 10.78 -6.16 -7.83
N CYS A 166 9.48 -5.99 -8.18
CA CYS A 166 8.44 -5.74 -7.17
C CYS A 166 8.14 -6.97 -6.33
N GLU A 167 7.68 -6.71 -5.11
CA GLU A 167 7.07 -7.68 -4.21
C GLU A 167 5.60 -8.01 -4.61
#